data_73e3f8dfd71ac6ca869dc4e29222880f
#
_entry.id   73e3f8dfd71ac6ca869dc4e29222880f
#
_cell.length_a   1.000
_cell.length_b   1.000
_cell.length_c   1.000
_cell.angle_alpha   90.00
_cell.angle_beta   90.00
_cell.angle_gamma   90.00
#
_symmetry.space_group_name_H-M   'P 1'
#
loop_
_entity.id
_entity.type
_entity.pdbx_description
1 polymer ?
#
loop_
_entity_poly.entity_id
_entity_poly.type
_entity_poly.pdbx_seq_one_letter_code
_entity_poly.pdbx_strand_id
1 'polypeptide(L)'
;MLLFSTILEIKDTMTTEDFIRLILDWNKGNPYPENVIPGIEWHGERNIKYGEEGLSLEIREYKKERIIAVRYEKKSDDGVIWDTDYVMNFRQMKMSVCLDRSYSEDILDVDANFSTPYFIKLLIKRGFLKDDQKLAVQYKPILITADNVELLSDVINGKSDYRLPVVYVSKTYHDEDPINVQFLAHRLKGVAHVMLQEGNALNPTIQKECDGKNEYYGAIGVYFATHGMNHKRFMYRSSEGFDETLYEKVLKCVIHFCSSQKVDTLFTWQGVNNELLKESLTTQREERLAAEEARKAAESEYAKILESMDEEERRIRKQAIEEATAESNKLLEQFDEEQNELRKRVEALTNENEALRNENHGLRTKLTSKDNVPVLYMGDETDFYPGEVKDLILEALSDALKGIPNGRRADVVSDVIENNDYQRLSISKAEEIKRLLKNYDGMSARTRQALMEFGFEITEDGKHYKLTYYGDGRYQTAFSKTPSDVRTGRNCSQEMVNLVF
;
A
#
# COMPACT_ATOMS: atom_id res chain seq x y z
N MET A 1 -2.78 -5.13 1.55
CA MET A 1 -4.14 -5.51 1.05
C MET A 1 -5.11 -4.43 1.49
N LEU A 2 -5.72 -3.73 0.53
CA LEU A 2 -6.71 -2.69 0.81
C LEU A 2 -7.98 -3.32 1.40
N LEU A 3 -8.32 -2.95 2.63
CA LEU A 3 -9.52 -3.44 3.31
C LEU A 3 -10.68 -2.45 3.15
N PHE A 4 -10.37 -1.17 3.16
CA PHE A 4 -11.36 -0.13 3.15
C PHE A 4 -10.81 1.16 2.53
N SER A 5 -11.63 1.81 1.71
CA SER A 5 -11.34 3.14 1.18
C SER A 5 -12.64 3.92 1.00
N THR A 6 -12.64 5.19 1.35
CA THR A 6 -13.76 6.10 1.09
C THR A 6 -13.27 7.51 0.88
N ILE A 7 -14.04 8.31 0.13
CA ILE A 7 -13.83 9.76 -0.02
C ILE A 7 -15.02 10.49 0.62
N LEU A 8 -14.71 11.37 1.55
CA LEU A 8 -15.65 12.16 2.30
C LEU A 8 -15.58 13.63 1.85
N GLU A 9 -16.72 14.30 1.70
CA GLU A 9 -16.75 15.74 1.50
C GLU A 9 -16.79 16.45 2.85
N ILE A 10 -15.92 17.42 2.97
CA ILE A 10 -15.67 18.16 4.21
C ILE A 10 -16.21 19.58 4.06
N LYS A 11 -16.79 20.13 5.12
CA LYS A 11 -17.24 21.53 5.17
C LYS A 11 -16.06 22.49 5.11
N ASP A 12 -16.25 23.61 4.47
CA ASP A 12 -15.22 24.65 4.29
C ASP A 12 -14.79 25.30 5.63
N THR A 13 -15.50 24.99 6.73
CA THR A 13 -15.16 25.42 8.09
C THR A 13 -13.99 24.66 8.71
N MET A 14 -13.61 23.49 8.16
CA MET A 14 -12.48 22.73 8.67
C MET A 14 -11.17 23.40 8.25
N THR A 15 -10.37 23.77 9.23
CA THR A 15 -9.02 24.28 9.00
C THR A 15 -7.98 23.14 8.99
N THR A 16 -6.79 23.45 8.52
CA THR A 16 -5.65 22.50 8.57
C THR A 16 -5.31 22.11 10.00
N GLU A 17 -5.44 23.03 10.93
CA GLU A 17 -5.19 22.78 12.34
C GLU A 17 -6.28 21.89 12.97
N ASP A 18 -7.54 22.16 12.64
CA ASP A 18 -8.66 21.33 13.13
C ASP A 18 -8.51 19.88 12.68
N PHE A 19 -8.08 19.69 11.42
CA PHE A 19 -7.85 18.35 10.88
C PHE A 19 -6.76 17.59 11.65
N ILE A 20 -5.60 18.22 11.85
CA ILE A 20 -4.50 17.58 12.58
C ILE A 20 -4.90 17.33 14.03
N ARG A 21 -5.46 18.33 14.72
CA ARG A 21 -5.92 18.17 16.11
C ARG A 21 -6.94 17.05 16.25
N LEU A 22 -7.86 16.94 15.31
CA LEU A 22 -8.88 15.89 15.34
C LEU A 22 -8.25 14.48 15.24
N ILE A 23 -7.20 14.32 14.44
CA ILE A 23 -6.46 13.05 14.34
C ILE A 23 -5.70 12.77 15.65
N LEU A 24 -5.07 13.77 16.22
CA LEU A 24 -4.39 13.62 17.51
C LEU A 24 -5.37 13.30 18.65
N ASP A 25 -6.53 13.94 18.67
CA ASP A 25 -7.62 13.65 19.60
C ASP A 25 -8.15 12.22 19.39
N TRP A 26 -8.26 11.78 18.13
CA TRP A 26 -8.63 10.40 17.81
C TRP A 26 -7.64 9.39 18.38
N ASN A 27 -6.33 9.62 18.23
CA ASN A 27 -5.31 8.74 18.77
C ASN A 27 -5.33 8.72 20.31
N LYS A 28 -5.34 9.91 20.93
CA LYS A 28 -5.40 10.05 22.41
C LYS A 28 -6.66 9.46 23.02
N GLY A 29 -7.77 9.52 22.31
CA GLY A 29 -9.07 8.99 22.73
C GLY A 29 -9.31 7.53 22.40
N ASN A 30 -8.30 6.80 21.95
CA ASN A 30 -8.42 5.38 21.64
C ASN A 30 -8.65 4.58 22.95
N PRO A 31 -9.68 3.70 23.01
CA PRO A 31 -9.97 2.91 24.20
C PRO A 31 -8.92 1.82 24.50
N TYR A 32 -8.06 1.52 23.55
CA TYR A 32 -6.99 0.52 23.67
C TYR A 32 -5.65 1.23 23.85
N PRO A 33 -5.04 1.18 25.04
CA PRO A 33 -3.78 1.88 25.34
C PRO A 33 -2.63 1.52 24.40
N GLU A 34 -2.59 0.28 23.91
CA GLU A 34 -1.60 -0.23 22.97
C GLU A 34 -1.70 0.41 21.55
N ASN A 35 -2.75 1.16 21.29
CA ASN A 35 -2.94 1.91 20.04
C ASN A 35 -2.64 3.40 20.20
N VAL A 36 -2.35 3.84 21.42
CA VAL A 36 -2.09 5.25 21.72
C VAL A 36 -0.60 5.51 21.70
N ILE A 37 -0.18 6.44 20.87
CA ILE A 37 1.22 6.89 20.86
C ILE A 37 1.44 7.82 22.04
N PRO A 38 2.36 7.49 22.98
CA PRO A 38 2.60 8.32 24.14
C PRO A 38 3.34 9.61 23.78
N GLY A 39 3.12 10.67 24.56
CA GLY A 39 3.92 11.89 24.49
C GLY A 39 3.74 12.75 23.24
N ILE A 40 2.63 12.61 22.51
CA ILE A 40 2.37 13.51 21.36
C ILE A 40 2.08 14.92 21.89
N GLU A 41 3.00 15.83 21.61
CA GLU A 41 2.86 17.28 21.76
C GLU A 41 3.03 17.93 20.39
N TRP A 42 1.95 18.50 19.88
CA TRP A 42 1.97 19.15 18.57
C TRP A 42 1.93 20.66 18.71
N HIS A 43 2.93 21.32 18.13
CA HIS A 43 3.10 22.79 18.19
C HIS A 43 2.88 23.46 16.83
N GLY A 44 2.22 22.78 15.89
CA GLY A 44 1.91 23.32 14.56
C GLY A 44 2.78 22.77 13.43
N GLU A 45 3.61 21.78 13.71
CA GLU A 45 4.46 21.12 12.70
C GLU A 45 3.63 20.45 11.63
N ARG A 46 4.08 20.55 10.38
CA ARG A 46 3.37 20.03 9.20
C ARG A 46 4.04 18.80 8.59
N ASN A 47 5.29 18.55 8.92
CA ASN A 47 6.05 17.39 8.49
C ASN A 47 6.75 16.81 9.70
N ILE A 48 6.10 15.84 10.34
CA ILE A 48 6.58 15.25 11.59
C ILE A 48 6.14 13.79 11.69
N LYS A 49 6.94 12.99 12.37
CA LYS A 49 6.62 11.62 12.73
C LYS A 49 6.66 11.47 14.25
N TYR A 50 5.64 10.92 14.84
CA TYR A 50 5.53 10.54 16.24
C TYR A 50 5.57 9.03 16.37
N GLY A 51 6.05 8.53 17.52
CA GLY A 51 6.14 7.10 17.82
C GLY A 51 7.41 6.44 17.29
N GLU A 52 7.45 5.13 17.38
CA GLU A 52 8.58 4.28 17.03
C GLU A 52 8.18 3.25 15.96
N GLU A 53 9.13 2.39 15.59
CA GLU A 53 8.84 1.28 14.67
C GLU A 53 7.78 0.35 15.26
N GLY A 54 6.72 0.12 14.50
CA GLY A 54 5.58 -0.71 14.89
C GLY A 54 4.40 0.05 15.51
N LEU A 55 4.57 1.29 15.96
CA LEU A 55 3.47 2.18 16.34
C LEU A 55 3.84 3.63 16.05
N SER A 56 3.38 4.17 14.93
CA SER A 56 3.75 5.51 14.51
C SER A 56 2.60 6.30 13.88
N LEU A 57 2.70 7.62 13.95
CA LEU A 57 1.83 8.56 13.27
C LEU A 57 2.69 9.59 12.55
N GLU A 58 2.55 9.67 11.25
CA GLU A 58 3.32 10.55 10.40
C GLU A 58 2.42 11.55 9.69
N ILE A 59 2.78 12.83 9.74
CA ILE A 59 2.09 13.94 9.10
C ILE A 59 2.97 14.46 7.99
N ARG A 60 2.41 14.66 6.79
CA ARG A 60 3.05 15.25 5.62
C ARG A 60 2.17 16.32 5.00
N GLU A 61 2.75 17.48 4.70
CA GLU A 61 2.05 18.57 4.01
C GLU A 61 2.59 18.75 2.60
N TYR A 62 1.73 18.64 1.61
CA TYR A 62 1.99 19.06 0.23
C TYR A 62 1.39 20.46 0.00
N LYS A 63 2.22 21.49 0.20
CA LYS A 63 1.79 22.90 0.23
C LYS A 63 1.19 23.35 -1.10
N LYS A 64 1.77 22.91 -2.22
CA LYS A 64 1.37 23.32 -3.58
C LYS A 64 -0.10 23.03 -3.85
N GLU A 65 -0.62 21.90 -3.40
CA GLU A 65 -2.01 21.49 -3.58
C GLU A 65 -2.85 21.64 -2.30
N ARG A 66 -2.28 22.18 -1.23
CA ARG A 66 -2.92 22.33 0.08
C ARG A 66 -3.45 20.99 0.61
N ILE A 67 -2.60 19.95 0.52
CA ILE A 67 -2.93 18.60 0.98
C ILE A 67 -2.16 18.33 2.26
N ILE A 68 -2.85 17.75 3.25
CA ILE A 68 -2.23 17.14 4.41
C ILE A 68 -2.57 15.66 4.40
N ALA A 69 -1.53 14.83 4.40
CA ALA A 69 -1.63 13.39 4.53
C ALA A 69 -1.14 12.97 5.91
N VAL A 70 -1.86 12.09 6.55
CA VAL A 70 -1.48 11.50 7.83
C VAL A 70 -1.58 9.99 7.71
N ARG A 71 -0.52 9.28 8.08
CA ARG A 71 -0.50 7.82 8.21
C ARG A 71 -0.36 7.45 9.68
N TYR A 72 -1.22 6.59 10.14
CA TYR A 72 -1.09 5.87 11.39
C TYR A 72 -0.77 4.41 11.06
N GLU A 73 0.38 3.95 11.53
CA GLU A 73 0.86 2.58 11.34
C GLU A 73 0.88 1.86 12.68
N LYS A 74 0.34 0.65 12.70
CA LYS A 74 0.43 -0.25 13.86
C LYS A 74 0.83 -1.65 13.39
N LYS A 75 1.89 -2.19 13.99
CA LYS A 75 2.27 -3.59 13.87
C LYS A 75 1.69 -4.36 15.05
N SER A 76 0.94 -5.41 14.76
CA SER A 76 0.40 -6.33 15.76
C SER A 76 1.43 -7.41 16.10
N ASP A 77 1.25 -8.10 17.25
CA ASP A 77 2.15 -9.15 17.73
C ASP A 77 2.23 -10.36 16.77
N ASP A 78 1.20 -10.57 15.97
CA ASP A 78 1.12 -11.59 14.91
C ASP A 78 1.86 -11.19 13.61
N GLY A 79 2.57 -10.06 13.59
CA GLY A 79 3.33 -9.57 12.44
C GLY A 79 2.48 -8.82 11.40
N VAL A 80 1.19 -8.62 11.67
CA VAL A 80 0.31 -7.84 10.78
C VAL A 80 0.56 -6.34 10.96
N ILE A 81 0.74 -5.62 9.85
CA ILE A 81 0.89 -4.17 9.83
C ILE A 81 -0.42 -3.57 9.32
N TRP A 82 -0.96 -2.65 10.11
CA TRP A 82 -2.17 -1.89 9.83
C TRP A 82 -1.81 -0.45 9.52
N ASP A 83 -2.07 -0.02 8.31
CA ASP A 83 -1.93 1.37 7.88
C ASP A 83 -3.29 2.02 7.78
N THR A 84 -3.47 3.11 8.52
CA THR A 84 -4.65 3.96 8.38
C THR A 84 -4.22 5.32 7.85
N ASP A 85 -4.63 5.61 6.63
CA ASP A 85 -4.29 6.85 5.94
C ASP A 85 -5.47 7.82 5.96
N TYR A 86 -5.18 9.07 6.27
CA TYR A 86 -6.08 10.19 6.17
C TYR A 86 -5.44 11.24 5.27
N VAL A 87 -6.01 11.48 4.10
CA VAL A 87 -5.49 12.48 3.16
C VAL A 87 -6.54 13.54 2.90
N MET A 88 -6.31 14.75 3.41
CA MET A 88 -7.22 15.89 3.27
C MET A 88 -6.70 16.86 2.21
N ASN A 89 -7.50 17.05 1.16
CA ASN A 89 -7.28 18.08 0.15
C ASN A 89 -8.14 19.31 0.48
N PHE A 90 -7.51 20.38 0.96
CA PHE A 90 -8.17 21.63 1.35
C PHE A 90 -8.55 22.53 0.17
N ARG A 91 -8.14 22.22 -1.06
CA ARG A 91 -8.66 22.92 -2.25
C ARG A 91 -10.01 22.36 -2.67
N GLN A 92 -10.14 21.06 -2.63
CA GLN A 92 -11.36 20.36 -3.03
C GLN A 92 -12.33 20.15 -1.87
N MET A 93 -11.88 20.38 -0.65
CA MET A 93 -12.59 20.06 0.60
C MET A 93 -13.08 18.61 0.60
N LYS A 94 -12.16 17.72 0.20
CA LYS A 94 -12.38 16.27 0.19
C LYS A 94 -11.28 15.57 0.98
N MET A 95 -11.67 14.52 1.67
CA MET A 95 -10.76 13.70 2.44
C MET A 95 -10.91 12.24 2.07
N SER A 96 -9.81 11.56 1.79
CA SER A 96 -9.80 10.11 1.73
C SER A 96 -9.48 9.52 3.10
N VAL A 97 -10.12 8.40 3.40
CA VAL A 97 -9.81 7.53 4.53
C VAL A 97 -9.55 6.16 3.97
N CYS A 98 -8.38 5.62 4.23
CA CYS A 98 -7.94 4.33 3.71
C CYS A 98 -7.43 3.47 4.86
N LEU A 99 -7.80 2.20 4.87
CA LEU A 99 -7.26 1.18 5.77
C LEU A 99 -6.65 0.08 4.94
N ASP A 100 -5.36 -0.07 5.05
CA ASP A 100 -4.59 -1.14 4.42
C ASP A 100 -4.02 -2.09 5.48
N ARG A 101 -3.81 -3.33 5.07
CA ARG A 101 -3.21 -4.36 5.88
C ARG A 101 -2.14 -5.08 5.09
N SER A 102 -0.93 -5.11 5.62
CA SER A 102 0.19 -5.86 5.09
C SER A 102 0.69 -6.89 6.10
N TYR A 103 1.38 -7.89 5.62
CA TYR A 103 1.90 -8.98 6.43
C TYR A 103 3.40 -8.99 6.30
N SER A 104 4.09 -9.24 7.40
CA SER A 104 5.54 -9.48 7.41
C SER A 104 5.90 -10.90 6.98
N GLU A 105 4.94 -11.83 6.99
CA GLU A 105 5.09 -13.25 6.62
C GLU A 105 3.79 -13.78 6.01
N ASP A 106 3.85 -14.86 5.22
CA ASP A 106 2.70 -15.48 4.56
C ASP A 106 1.72 -16.12 5.56
N ILE A 107 0.74 -15.38 6.02
CA ILE A 107 -0.39 -15.88 6.81
C ILE A 107 -1.55 -16.14 5.87
N LEU A 108 -1.95 -17.41 5.75
CA LEU A 108 -2.88 -17.91 4.72
C LEU A 108 -4.36 -17.70 5.02
N ASP A 109 -4.77 -17.32 6.22
CA ASP A 109 -6.21 -17.21 6.55
C ASP A 109 -6.44 -16.13 7.60
N VAL A 110 -6.99 -15.00 7.20
CA VAL A 110 -7.39 -13.95 8.14
C VAL A 110 -8.78 -13.46 7.81
N ASP A 111 -9.66 -13.66 8.74
CA ASP A 111 -11.01 -13.10 8.76
C ASP A 111 -10.96 -11.58 8.51
N ALA A 112 -11.68 -11.12 7.50
CA ALA A 112 -11.75 -9.70 7.13
C ALA A 112 -12.64 -8.90 8.10
N ASN A 113 -12.50 -9.14 9.39
CA ASN A 113 -13.22 -8.43 10.42
C ASN A 113 -12.55 -7.08 10.69
N PHE A 114 -12.84 -6.08 9.86
CA PHE A 114 -12.44 -4.71 10.12
C PHE A 114 -13.67 -3.82 10.36
N SER A 115 -13.45 -2.73 11.04
CA SER A 115 -14.45 -1.69 11.29
C SER A 115 -14.01 -0.40 10.59
N THR A 116 -14.98 0.34 10.03
CA THR A 116 -14.68 1.70 9.54
C THR A 116 -14.04 2.54 10.66
N PRO A 117 -12.98 3.31 10.37
CA PRO A 117 -12.23 4.04 11.39
C PRO A 117 -13.12 4.90 12.29
N TYR A 118 -12.88 4.86 13.59
CA TYR A 118 -13.62 5.67 14.56
C TYR A 118 -13.50 7.18 14.28
N PHE A 119 -12.44 7.59 13.62
CA PHE A 119 -12.21 8.95 13.17
C PHE A 119 -13.39 9.52 12.36
N ILE A 120 -14.04 8.71 11.50
CA ILE A 120 -15.23 9.15 10.75
C ILE A 120 -16.37 9.53 11.70
N LYS A 121 -16.53 8.81 12.82
CA LYS A 121 -17.53 9.17 13.84
C LYS A 121 -17.21 10.50 14.53
N LEU A 122 -15.94 10.81 14.71
CA LEU A 122 -15.53 12.12 15.26
C LEU A 122 -15.83 13.25 14.28
N LEU A 123 -15.56 13.05 12.98
CA LEU A 123 -15.93 14.02 11.94
C LEU A 123 -17.44 14.33 11.94
N ILE A 124 -18.28 13.28 12.05
CA ILE A 124 -19.73 13.44 12.15
C ILE A 124 -20.11 14.22 13.41
N LYS A 125 -19.56 13.82 14.56
CA LYS A 125 -19.88 14.47 15.87
C LYS A 125 -19.47 15.94 15.92
N ARG A 126 -18.35 16.29 15.29
CA ARG A 126 -17.85 17.68 15.21
C ARG A 126 -18.53 18.49 14.10
N GLY A 127 -19.36 17.84 13.27
CA GLY A 127 -20.12 18.50 12.22
C GLY A 127 -19.31 18.94 11.02
N PHE A 128 -18.16 18.33 10.77
CA PHE A 128 -17.25 18.67 9.66
C PHE A 128 -17.62 18.03 8.32
N LEU A 129 -18.50 17.02 8.29
CA LEU A 129 -18.94 16.42 7.03
C LEU A 129 -20.00 17.26 6.34
N LYS A 130 -19.91 17.38 5.02
CA LYS A 130 -20.99 17.92 4.18
C LYS A 130 -22.09 16.88 4.05
N ASP A 131 -23.33 17.36 3.99
CA ASP A 131 -24.45 16.51 3.68
C ASP A 131 -24.35 16.00 2.24
N ASP A 132 -24.87 14.81 2.01
CA ASP A 132 -24.95 14.20 0.69
C ASP A 132 -26.32 14.52 0.09
N GLN A 133 -26.38 15.65 -0.60
CA GLN A 133 -27.63 16.24 -1.08
C GLN A 133 -28.63 16.51 0.09
N LYS A 134 -29.76 15.81 0.08
CA LYS A 134 -30.78 15.91 1.14
C LYS A 134 -30.46 14.99 2.35
N LEU A 135 -29.43 14.12 2.26
CA LEU A 135 -29.12 13.14 3.28
C LEU A 135 -27.91 13.57 4.11
N ALA A 136 -28.14 13.72 5.41
CA ALA A 136 -27.04 13.95 6.34
C ALA A 136 -26.16 12.69 6.45
N VAL A 137 -24.84 12.87 6.38
CA VAL A 137 -23.89 11.77 6.65
C VAL A 137 -23.84 11.51 8.15
N GLN A 138 -24.34 10.35 8.57
CA GLN A 138 -24.48 10.00 9.99
C GLN A 138 -24.17 8.53 10.25
N TYR A 139 -24.11 8.16 11.53
CA TYR A 139 -23.86 6.80 12.00
C TYR A 139 -25.10 6.10 12.58
N LYS A 140 -26.27 6.72 12.40
CA LYS A 140 -27.57 6.15 12.77
C LYS A 140 -28.39 5.94 11.50
N PRO A 141 -29.30 4.96 11.47
CA PRO A 141 -30.20 4.80 10.33
C PRO A 141 -31.15 6.00 10.22
N ILE A 142 -31.47 6.33 8.97
CA ILE A 142 -32.54 7.29 8.64
C ILE A 142 -33.84 6.52 8.68
N LEU A 143 -34.73 6.88 9.59
CA LEU A 143 -36.04 6.26 9.67
C LEU A 143 -36.93 6.80 8.53
N ILE A 144 -37.43 5.90 7.71
CA ILE A 144 -38.36 6.22 6.63
C ILE A 144 -39.78 6.12 7.18
N THR A 145 -40.46 7.26 7.23
CA THR A 145 -41.80 7.47 7.68
C THR A 145 -42.71 7.95 6.55
N ALA A 146 -44.00 8.12 6.79
CA ALA A 146 -44.92 8.67 5.80
C ALA A 146 -44.51 10.08 5.31
N ASP A 147 -43.87 10.87 6.15
CA ASP A 147 -43.53 12.27 5.88
C ASP A 147 -42.25 12.41 4.99
N ASN A 148 -41.41 11.39 4.93
CA ASN A 148 -40.11 11.45 4.24
C ASN A 148 -39.88 10.33 3.22
N VAL A 149 -40.92 9.58 2.82
CA VAL A 149 -40.84 8.51 1.82
C VAL A 149 -40.20 8.99 0.51
N GLU A 150 -40.36 10.26 0.18
CA GLU A 150 -39.74 10.85 -1.02
C GLU A 150 -38.22 10.71 -1.05
N LEU A 151 -37.55 10.71 0.10
CA LEU A 151 -36.10 10.48 0.17
C LEU A 151 -35.70 9.11 -0.38
N LEU A 152 -36.48 8.09 -0.02
CA LEU A 152 -36.28 6.72 -0.53
C LEU A 152 -36.64 6.62 -2.01
N SER A 153 -37.74 7.25 -2.41
CA SER A 153 -38.18 7.30 -3.81
C SER A 153 -37.15 7.99 -4.72
N ASP A 154 -36.57 9.08 -4.25
CA ASP A 154 -35.50 9.80 -5.00
C ASP A 154 -34.28 8.91 -5.23
N VAL A 155 -33.91 8.08 -4.25
CA VAL A 155 -32.82 7.10 -4.36
C VAL A 155 -33.16 6.00 -5.35
N ILE A 156 -34.32 5.36 -5.19
CA ILE A 156 -34.73 4.18 -5.99
C ILE A 156 -34.96 4.56 -7.46
N ASN A 157 -35.54 5.73 -7.70
CA ASN A 157 -35.83 6.22 -9.03
C ASN A 157 -34.67 6.97 -9.69
N GLY A 158 -33.51 7.10 -9.01
CA GLY A 158 -32.33 7.76 -9.51
C GLY A 158 -32.53 9.25 -9.79
N LYS A 159 -33.43 9.91 -9.05
CA LYS A 159 -33.75 11.34 -9.19
C LYS A 159 -32.73 12.27 -8.53
N SER A 160 -31.84 11.74 -7.72
CA SER A 160 -30.82 12.51 -6.96
C SER A 160 -29.44 11.90 -7.15
N ASP A 161 -28.44 12.78 -7.31
CA ASP A 161 -27.03 12.40 -7.48
C ASP A 161 -26.36 12.20 -6.11
N TYR A 162 -26.86 11.26 -5.31
CA TYR A 162 -26.19 10.88 -4.07
C TYR A 162 -24.81 10.30 -4.37
N ARG A 163 -23.82 10.64 -3.55
CA ARG A 163 -22.43 10.18 -3.71
C ARG A 163 -22.17 8.87 -3.01
N LEU A 164 -22.80 8.66 -1.88
CA LEU A 164 -22.70 7.46 -1.09
C LEU A 164 -23.79 6.46 -1.49
N PRO A 165 -23.48 5.15 -1.50
CA PRO A 165 -24.50 4.13 -1.63
C PRO A 165 -25.57 4.28 -0.55
N VAL A 166 -26.77 3.84 -0.88
CA VAL A 166 -27.88 3.80 0.08
C VAL A 166 -28.29 2.36 0.31
N VAL A 167 -28.32 1.96 1.58
CA VAL A 167 -28.79 0.65 2.02
C VAL A 167 -30.20 0.86 2.60
N TYR A 168 -31.21 0.35 1.92
CA TYR A 168 -32.58 0.37 2.41
C TYR A 168 -32.93 -0.98 3.03
N VAL A 169 -33.37 -0.96 4.27
CA VAL A 169 -33.77 -2.12 5.06
C VAL A 169 -35.29 -2.07 5.28
N SER A 170 -35.99 -3.03 4.67
CA SER A 170 -37.42 -3.18 4.90
C SER A 170 -37.69 -4.04 6.15
N LYS A 171 -38.84 -3.84 6.80
CA LYS A 171 -39.29 -4.67 7.93
C LYS A 171 -39.63 -6.09 7.49
N THR A 172 -39.40 -7.06 8.35
CA THR A 172 -39.85 -8.45 8.15
C THR A 172 -41.37 -8.52 8.09
N TYR A 173 -41.89 -9.69 7.73
CA TYR A 173 -43.37 -9.91 7.75
C TYR A 173 -43.99 -9.67 9.13
N HIS A 174 -43.22 -9.89 10.20
CA HIS A 174 -43.63 -9.65 11.59
C HIS A 174 -43.34 -8.22 12.11
N ASP A 175 -43.03 -7.31 11.22
CA ASP A 175 -42.70 -5.90 11.53
C ASP A 175 -41.42 -5.71 12.36
N GLU A 176 -40.51 -6.66 12.27
CA GLU A 176 -39.21 -6.65 12.95
C GLU A 176 -38.09 -6.26 12.00
N ASP A 177 -36.96 -5.90 12.57
CA ASP A 177 -35.74 -5.66 11.77
C ASP A 177 -35.11 -6.99 11.36
N PRO A 178 -34.77 -7.20 10.07
CA PRO A 178 -34.15 -8.44 9.61
C PRO A 178 -32.70 -8.61 10.09
N ILE A 179 -32.05 -7.51 10.42
CA ILE A 179 -30.67 -7.42 10.91
C ILE A 179 -30.54 -6.33 11.97
N ASN A 180 -29.44 -6.29 12.68
CA ASN A 180 -29.13 -5.16 13.57
C ASN A 180 -28.79 -3.91 12.74
N VAL A 181 -29.82 -3.13 12.39
CA VAL A 181 -29.70 -1.93 11.51
C VAL A 181 -28.89 -0.82 12.17
N GLN A 182 -28.99 -0.67 13.50
CA GLN A 182 -28.21 0.33 14.25
C GLN A 182 -26.71 -0.01 14.15
N PHE A 183 -26.37 -1.28 14.30
CA PHE A 183 -25.00 -1.74 14.17
C PHE A 183 -24.49 -1.61 12.72
N LEU A 184 -25.33 -1.93 11.72
CA LEU A 184 -25.00 -1.73 10.32
C LEU A 184 -24.71 -0.26 10.01
N ALA A 185 -25.56 0.65 10.42
CA ALA A 185 -25.37 2.10 10.22
C ALA A 185 -24.09 2.60 10.91
N HIS A 186 -23.80 2.07 12.10
CA HIS A 186 -22.56 2.37 12.79
C HIS A 186 -21.32 1.85 12.07
N ARG A 187 -21.39 0.67 11.44
CA ARG A 187 -20.28 0.07 10.65
C ARG A 187 -20.10 0.78 9.30
N LEU A 188 -21.18 1.26 8.68
CA LEU A 188 -21.17 1.94 7.38
C LEU A 188 -21.07 3.47 7.46
N LYS A 189 -20.78 4.03 8.64
CA LYS A 189 -20.64 5.48 8.82
C LYS A 189 -19.67 6.10 7.82
N GLY A 190 -20.12 7.09 7.06
CA GLY A 190 -19.33 7.78 6.05
C GLY A 190 -19.07 6.98 4.76
N VAL A 191 -19.61 5.78 4.62
CA VAL A 191 -19.49 4.93 3.42
C VAL A 191 -20.81 4.66 2.74
N ALA A 192 -21.91 4.67 3.47
CA ALA A 192 -23.25 4.54 2.95
C ALA A 192 -24.27 5.21 3.86
N HIS A 193 -25.39 5.59 3.31
CA HIS A 193 -26.59 5.92 4.08
C HIS A 193 -27.35 4.63 4.36
N VAL A 194 -27.84 4.49 5.58
CA VAL A 194 -28.70 3.36 5.96
C VAL A 194 -30.10 3.91 6.23
N MET A 195 -31.07 3.47 5.46
CA MET A 195 -32.48 3.79 5.60
C MET A 195 -33.23 2.60 6.18
N LEU A 196 -34.01 2.84 7.21
CA LEU A 196 -34.82 1.82 7.86
C LEU A 196 -36.29 2.16 7.70
N GLN A 197 -37.05 1.24 7.21
CA GLN A 197 -38.52 1.34 7.18
C GLN A 197 -39.07 1.42 8.62
N GLU A 198 -39.98 2.33 8.90
CA GLU A 198 -40.60 2.45 10.22
C GLU A 198 -41.49 1.26 10.56
N GLY A 199 -42.31 0.83 9.59
CA GLY A 199 -43.21 -0.32 9.76
C GLY A 199 -43.87 -0.76 8.45
N ASN A 200 -44.46 -1.95 8.46
CA ASN A 200 -45.13 -2.54 7.31
C ASN A 200 -46.37 -1.77 6.84
N ALA A 201 -46.96 -0.92 7.70
CA ALA A 201 -48.07 -0.02 7.34
C ALA A 201 -47.68 0.96 6.21
N LEU A 202 -46.38 1.25 6.05
CA LEU A 202 -45.85 2.11 4.98
C LEU A 202 -45.72 1.42 3.62
N ASN A 203 -45.81 0.09 3.53
CA ASN A 203 -45.61 -0.65 2.30
C ASN A 203 -46.45 -0.13 1.11
N PRO A 204 -47.75 0.16 1.26
CA PRO A 204 -48.53 0.70 0.14
C PRO A 204 -48.06 2.07 -0.34
N THR A 205 -47.66 2.92 0.60
CA THR A 205 -47.15 4.28 0.29
C THR A 205 -45.80 4.20 -0.41
N ILE A 206 -44.88 3.41 0.12
CA ILE A 206 -43.55 3.20 -0.45
C ILE A 206 -43.68 2.58 -1.85
N GLN A 207 -44.54 1.58 -2.00
CA GLN A 207 -44.76 0.95 -3.32
C GLN A 207 -45.25 1.95 -4.36
N LYS A 208 -46.17 2.80 -4.01
CA LYS A 208 -46.71 3.84 -4.89
C LYS A 208 -45.62 4.85 -5.29
N GLU A 209 -44.88 5.39 -4.32
CA GLU A 209 -43.87 6.41 -4.56
C GLU A 209 -42.61 5.87 -5.27
N CYS A 210 -42.31 4.58 -5.16
CA CYS A 210 -41.18 3.91 -5.76
C CYS A 210 -41.53 3.11 -7.05
N ASP A 211 -42.73 3.24 -7.59
CA ASP A 211 -43.20 2.47 -8.76
C ASP A 211 -43.06 0.94 -8.56
N GLY A 212 -43.19 0.46 -7.33
CA GLY A 212 -43.02 -0.97 -7.01
C GLY A 212 -41.61 -1.52 -7.11
N LYS A 213 -40.58 -0.66 -7.23
CA LYS A 213 -39.17 -1.07 -7.34
C LYS A 213 -38.47 -1.21 -5.99
N ASN A 214 -39.15 -0.95 -4.89
CA ASN A 214 -38.61 -1.06 -3.53
C ASN A 214 -38.56 -2.50 -3.02
N GLU A 215 -37.87 -2.71 -1.92
CA GLU A 215 -37.78 -3.99 -1.21
C GLU A 215 -38.87 -4.11 -0.14
N TYR A 216 -39.23 -5.37 0.19
CA TYR A 216 -40.28 -5.70 1.16
C TYR A 216 -39.87 -6.86 2.06
N TYR A 217 -40.55 -6.98 3.18
CA TYR A 217 -40.57 -8.18 4.05
C TYR A 217 -39.20 -8.68 4.46
N GLY A 218 -38.35 -7.76 4.95
CA GLY A 218 -37.01 -8.05 5.42
C GLY A 218 -35.95 -8.08 4.33
N ALA A 219 -36.33 -7.91 3.07
CA ALA A 219 -35.33 -7.74 2.01
C ALA A 219 -34.57 -6.41 2.16
N ILE A 220 -33.30 -6.43 1.80
CA ILE A 220 -32.44 -5.26 1.86
C ILE A 220 -31.99 -4.90 0.43
N GLY A 221 -32.20 -3.65 0.05
CA GLY A 221 -31.72 -3.07 -1.19
C GLY A 221 -30.45 -2.25 -1.00
N VAL A 222 -29.45 -2.47 -1.81
CA VAL A 222 -28.26 -1.63 -1.89
C VAL A 222 -28.27 -0.90 -3.22
N TYR A 223 -28.42 0.42 -3.16
CA TYR A 223 -28.49 1.32 -4.30
C TYR A 223 -27.17 2.09 -4.42
N PHE A 224 -26.52 1.96 -5.60
CA PHE A 224 -25.20 2.53 -5.81
C PHE A 224 -25.30 3.94 -6.39
N ALA A 225 -24.36 4.80 -5.99
CA ALA A 225 -24.26 6.18 -6.46
C ALA A 225 -23.89 6.31 -7.95
N THR A 226 -23.40 5.26 -8.57
CA THR A 226 -22.97 5.29 -9.97
C THR A 226 -24.15 5.06 -10.90
N HIS A 227 -24.43 6.02 -11.77
CA HIS A 227 -25.46 5.87 -12.81
C HIS A 227 -25.23 4.62 -13.66
N GLY A 228 -26.27 3.82 -13.83
CA GLY A 228 -26.22 2.58 -14.64
C GLY A 228 -25.79 1.32 -13.88
N MET A 229 -25.38 1.42 -12.62
CA MET A 229 -25.24 0.22 -11.77
C MET A 229 -26.61 -0.25 -11.28
N ASN A 230 -26.91 -1.53 -11.53
CA ASN A 230 -28.11 -2.16 -10.98
C ASN A 230 -27.98 -2.23 -9.45
N HIS A 231 -29.07 -1.91 -8.74
CA HIS A 231 -29.14 -2.16 -7.31
C HIS A 231 -28.98 -3.65 -6.99
N LYS A 232 -28.49 -3.98 -5.81
CA LYS A 232 -28.39 -5.35 -5.32
C LYS A 232 -29.45 -5.60 -4.25
N ARG A 233 -30.16 -6.71 -4.42
CA ARG A 233 -31.17 -7.19 -3.48
C ARG A 233 -30.64 -8.34 -2.65
N PHE A 234 -30.88 -8.29 -1.36
CA PHE A 234 -30.53 -9.33 -0.40
C PHE A 234 -31.81 -9.78 0.32
N MET A 235 -32.09 -11.07 0.23
CA MET A 235 -33.32 -11.64 0.77
C MET A 235 -33.11 -12.11 2.21
N TYR A 236 -33.99 -11.71 3.10
CA TYR A 236 -34.10 -12.25 4.45
C TYR A 236 -34.57 -13.73 4.37
N ARG A 237 -33.87 -14.59 5.09
CA ARG A 237 -34.15 -16.04 5.08
C ARG A 237 -34.30 -16.64 6.46
N SER A 238 -34.07 -15.90 7.51
CA SER A 238 -34.30 -16.38 8.87
C SER A 238 -35.78 -16.50 9.17
N SER A 239 -36.17 -17.48 9.96
CA SER A 239 -37.54 -17.61 10.44
C SER A 239 -37.82 -16.78 11.67
N GLU A 240 -36.80 -16.46 12.45
CA GLU A 240 -36.88 -15.67 13.68
C GLU A 240 -35.57 -14.90 13.90
N GLY A 241 -35.67 -13.64 14.38
CA GLY A 241 -34.56 -12.80 14.80
C GLY A 241 -33.67 -12.27 13.67
N PHE A 242 -32.48 -11.81 14.03
CA PHE A 242 -31.55 -11.21 13.09
C PHE A 242 -30.84 -12.27 12.22
N ASP A 243 -30.73 -11.97 10.91
CA ASP A 243 -29.93 -12.76 9.97
C ASP A 243 -28.50 -12.20 9.88
N GLU A 244 -27.57 -12.78 10.64
CA GLU A 244 -26.15 -12.37 10.63
C GLU A 244 -25.50 -12.60 9.26
N THR A 245 -25.88 -13.67 8.54
CA THR A 245 -25.37 -13.94 7.20
C THR A 245 -25.80 -12.87 6.21
N LEU A 246 -27.04 -12.41 6.32
CA LEU A 246 -27.58 -11.29 5.53
C LEU A 246 -26.82 -9.99 5.85
N TYR A 247 -26.63 -9.71 7.14
CA TYR A 247 -25.85 -8.56 7.61
C TYR A 247 -24.46 -8.52 6.99
N GLU A 248 -23.71 -9.62 7.05
CA GLU A 248 -22.35 -9.67 6.50
C GLU A 248 -22.32 -9.52 4.97
N LYS A 249 -23.27 -10.12 4.24
CA LYS A 249 -23.36 -9.98 2.79
C LYS A 249 -23.58 -8.52 2.38
N VAL A 250 -24.47 -7.83 3.06
CA VAL A 250 -24.74 -6.41 2.81
C VAL A 250 -23.51 -5.57 3.11
N LEU A 251 -22.88 -5.77 4.28
CA LEU A 251 -21.68 -5.07 4.68
C LEU A 251 -20.54 -5.26 3.65
N LYS A 252 -20.23 -6.51 3.31
CA LYS A 252 -19.20 -6.87 2.32
C LYS A 252 -19.49 -6.24 0.95
N CYS A 253 -20.74 -6.21 0.54
CA CYS A 253 -21.15 -5.62 -0.74
C CYS A 253 -20.86 -4.11 -0.78
N VAL A 254 -21.23 -3.37 0.24
CA VAL A 254 -21.01 -1.91 0.30
C VAL A 254 -19.53 -1.58 0.41
N ILE A 255 -18.80 -2.26 1.28
CA ILE A 255 -17.35 -2.05 1.45
C ILE A 255 -16.60 -2.35 0.14
N HIS A 256 -16.92 -3.46 -0.51
CA HIS A 256 -16.30 -3.81 -1.79
C HIS A 256 -16.56 -2.74 -2.86
N PHE A 257 -17.79 -2.22 -2.94
CA PHE A 257 -18.10 -1.13 -3.85
C PHE A 257 -17.24 0.11 -3.57
N CYS A 258 -17.18 0.55 -2.31
CA CYS A 258 -16.40 1.73 -1.94
C CYS A 258 -14.90 1.55 -2.21
N SER A 259 -14.34 0.38 -1.90
CA SER A 259 -12.91 0.08 -2.11
C SER A 259 -12.56 -0.14 -3.60
N SER A 260 -13.55 -0.39 -4.47
CA SER A 260 -13.35 -0.54 -5.91
C SER A 260 -13.38 0.78 -6.69
N GLN A 261 -13.74 1.89 -6.05
CA GLN A 261 -13.78 3.19 -6.70
C GLN A 261 -12.35 3.67 -7.02
N LYS A 262 -12.18 4.26 -8.19
CA LYS A 262 -10.90 4.88 -8.56
C LYS A 262 -10.64 6.08 -7.68
N VAL A 263 -9.53 6.05 -6.96
CA VAL A 263 -9.04 7.15 -6.14
C VAL A 263 -7.92 7.84 -6.90
N ASP A 264 -7.97 9.16 -7.01
CA ASP A 264 -6.86 9.95 -7.53
C ASP A 264 -5.62 9.75 -6.64
N THR A 265 -4.45 9.67 -7.25
CA THR A 265 -3.18 9.45 -6.54
C THR A 265 -2.93 10.47 -5.44
N LEU A 266 -3.37 11.72 -5.63
CA LEU A 266 -3.26 12.78 -4.62
C LEU A 266 -4.17 12.60 -3.39
N PHE A 267 -5.06 11.62 -3.41
CA PHE A 267 -5.84 11.18 -2.26
C PHE A 267 -5.25 9.94 -1.58
N THR A 268 -4.05 9.54 -1.95
CA THR A 268 -3.33 8.44 -1.32
C THR A 268 -2.07 8.93 -0.61
N TRP A 269 -1.70 8.31 0.48
CA TRP A 269 -0.45 8.58 1.19
C TRP A 269 0.76 8.47 0.26
N GLN A 270 0.82 7.40 -0.52
CA GLN A 270 1.90 7.15 -1.46
C GLN A 270 2.00 8.25 -2.54
N GLY A 271 0.86 8.68 -3.07
CA GLY A 271 0.83 9.74 -4.07
C GLY A 271 1.33 11.07 -3.54
N VAL A 272 0.92 11.44 -2.33
CA VAL A 272 1.41 12.67 -1.65
C VAL A 272 2.91 12.59 -1.42
N ASN A 273 3.43 11.47 -0.91
CA ASN A 273 4.86 11.28 -0.71
C ASN A 273 5.66 11.34 -2.02
N ASN A 274 5.13 10.75 -3.09
CA ASN A 274 5.76 10.82 -4.40
C ASN A 274 5.88 12.26 -4.92
N GLU A 275 4.83 13.08 -4.73
CA GLU A 275 4.88 14.49 -5.12
C GLU A 275 5.85 15.31 -4.25
N LEU A 276 5.92 15.04 -2.96
CA LEU A 276 6.91 15.66 -2.07
C LEU A 276 8.35 15.30 -2.46
N LEU A 277 8.58 14.04 -2.83
CA LEU A 277 9.88 13.61 -3.34
C LEU A 277 10.22 14.30 -4.67
N LYS A 278 9.27 14.45 -5.58
CA LYS A 278 9.48 15.19 -6.83
C LYS A 278 9.83 16.65 -6.56
N GLU A 279 9.13 17.33 -5.64
CA GLU A 279 9.46 18.70 -5.24
C GLU A 279 10.87 18.80 -4.69
N SER A 280 11.23 17.92 -3.77
CA SER A 280 12.57 17.88 -3.18
C SER A 280 13.66 17.70 -4.24
N LEU A 281 13.44 16.78 -5.20
CA LEU A 281 14.37 16.53 -6.30
C LEU A 281 14.47 17.73 -7.27
N THR A 282 13.34 18.42 -7.53
CA THR A 282 13.34 19.63 -8.37
C THR A 282 14.08 20.77 -7.67
N THR A 283 13.83 20.98 -6.39
CA THR A 283 14.52 22.02 -5.62
C THR A 283 16.03 21.74 -5.55
N GLN A 284 16.42 20.50 -5.27
CA GLN A 284 17.83 20.12 -5.29
C GLN A 284 18.49 20.32 -6.67
N ARG A 285 17.72 20.09 -7.73
CA ARG A 285 18.19 20.35 -9.10
C ARG A 285 18.36 21.85 -9.36
N GLU A 286 17.39 22.66 -8.98
CA GLU A 286 17.43 24.10 -9.12
C GLU A 286 18.59 24.70 -8.31
N GLU A 287 18.78 24.23 -7.07
CA GLU A 287 19.93 24.65 -6.24
C GLU A 287 21.27 24.24 -6.86
N ARG A 288 21.37 23.04 -7.45
CA ARG A 288 22.58 22.61 -8.17
C ARG A 288 22.82 23.46 -9.42
N LEU A 289 21.78 23.77 -10.18
CA LEU A 289 21.88 24.65 -11.34
C LEU A 289 22.25 26.06 -10.93
N ALA A 290 21.66 26.62 -9.89
CA ALA A 290 21.98 27.93 -9.36
C ALA A 290 23.40 27.98 -8.79
N ALA A 291 23.84 26.94 -8.08
CA ALA A 291 25.21 26.83 -7.60
C ALA A 291 26.23 26.68 -8.75
N GLU A 292 25.83 25.97 -9.82
CA GLU A 292 26.66 25.87 -11.03
C GLU A 292 26.73 27.19 -11.79
N GLU A 293 25.63 27.95 -11.89
CA GLU A 293 25.62 29.28 -12.48
C GLU A 293 26.41 30.27 -11.64
N ALA A 294 26.29 30.26 -10.30
CA ALA A 294 27.07 31.08 -9.40
C ALA A 294 28.57 30.76 -9.47
N ARG A 295 28.90 29.45 -9.58
CA ARG A 295 30.28 29.01 -9.80
C ARG A 295 30.81 29.46 -11.15
N LYS A 296 30.02 29.36 -12.23
CA LYS A 296 30.39 29.88 -13.57
C LYS A 296 30.58 31.37 -13.56
N ALA A 297 29.73 32.13 -12.82
CA ALA A 297 29.90 33.57 -12.67
C ALA A 297 31.19 33.91 -11.92
N ALA A 298 31.49 33.22 -10.82
CA ALA A 298 32.72 33.40 -10.06
C ALA A 298 33.99 33.00 -10.85
N GLU A 299 33.89 31.87 -11.61
CA GLU A 299 34.96 31.41 -12.51
C GLU A 299 35.21 32.42 -13.66
N SER A 300 34.12 33.05 -14.17
CA SER A 300 34.19 34.10 -15.19
C SER A 300 34.83 35.38 -14.64
N GLU A 301 34.54 35.71 -13.38
CA GLU A 301 35.13 36.88 -12.72
C GLU A 301 36.61 36.63 -12.41
N TYR A 302 36.93 35.40 -11.98
CA TYR A 302 38.32 34.96 -11.79
C TYR A 302 39.11 34.92 -13.11
N ALA A 303 38.45 34.44 -14.19
CA ALA A 303 39.06 34.48 -15.53
C ALA A 303 39.33 35.90 -16.00
N LYS A 304 38.46 36.89 -15.67
CA LYS A 304 38.71 38.33 -15.94
C LYS A 304 39.86 38.89 -15.17
N ILE A 305 40.09 38.40 -13.95
CA ILE A 305 41.26 38.80 -13.11
C ILE A 305 42.54 38.17 -13.66
N LEU A 306 42.49 36.95 -14.16
CA LEU A 306 43.61 36.27 -14.82
C LEU A 306 43.84 36.76 -16.26
N GLU A 307 42.89 37.52 -16.83
CA GLU A 307 42.98 38.08 -18.19
C GLU A 307 44.10 39.11 -18.37
N SER A 308 44.70 39.54 -17.29
CA SER A 308 45.91 40.37 -17.30
C SER A 308 47.24 39.61 -17.42
N MET A 309 47.19 38.24 -17.40
CA MET A 309 48.44 37.47 -17.32
C MET A 309 48.52 36.25 -18.23
N ASP A 310 48.35 36.22 -19.43
CA ASP A 310 48.63 35.17 -20.45
C ASP A 310 47.41 34.69 -21.27
N GLU A 311 47.38 35.11 -22.53
CA GLU A 311 46.24 34.84 -23.45
C GLU A 311 46.14 33.40 -23.91
N GLU A 312 47.20 32.65 -23.88
CA GLU A 312 47.25 31.30 -24.44
C GLU A 312 46.74 30.25 -23.43
N GLU A 313 46.98 30.44 -22.18
CA GLU A 313 46.41 29.59 -21.10
C GLU A 313 44.90 29.74 -20.96
N ARG A 314 44.41 30.94 -21.31
CA ARG A 314 42.99 31.26 -21.37
C ARG A 314 42.20 30.38 -22.36
N ARG A 315 42.77 30.16 -23.52
CA ARG A 315 42.06 29.48 -24.63
C ARG A 315 41.86 27.99 -24.35
N ILE A 316 42.89 27.38 -23.79
CA ILE A 316 42.86 25.96 -23.41
C ILE A 316 41.92 25.73 -22.22
N ARG A 317 41.97 26.66 -21.23
CA ARG A 317 41.12 26.56 -20.03
C ARG A 317 39.64 26.82 -20.34
N LYS A 318 39.36 27.75 -21.23
CA LYS A 318 37.99 28.06 -21.69
C LYS A 318 37.40 26.87 -22.46
N GLN A 319 38.18 26.23 -23.33
CA GLN A 319 37.75 25.01 -24.04
C GLN A 319 37.51 23.86 -23.08
N ALA A 320 38.36 23.63 -22.11
CA ALA A 320 38.17 22.55 -21.12
C ALA A 320 36.95 22.76 -20.22
N ILE A 321 36.62 24.02 -19.89
CA ILE A 321 35.41 24.32 -19.08
C ILE A 321 34.12 24.11 -19.92
N GLU A 322 34.16 24.50 -21.19
CA GLU A 322 33.02 24.31 -22.11
C GLU A 322 32.76 22.80 -22.41
N GLU A 323 33.82 22.01 -22.60
CA GLU A 323 33.71 20.56 -22.80
C GLU A 323 33.17 19.83 -21.56
N ALA A 324 33.71 20.17 -20.37
CA ALA A 324 33.24 19.60 -19.09
C ALA A 324 31.80 20.00 -18.77
N THR A 325 31.37 21.20 -19.19
CA THR A 325 29.98 21.64 -19.02
C THR A 325 29.02 20.95 -19.97
N ALA A 326 29.47 20.73 -21.22
CA ALA A 326 28.69 19.97 -22.20
C ALA A 326 28.53 18.48 -21.79
N GLU A 327 29.58 17.90 -21.22
CA GLU A 327 29.58 16.52 -20.73
C GLU A 327 28.68 16.39 -19.48
N SER A 328 28.74 17.36 -18.54
CA SER A 328 27.90 17.41 -17.35
C SER A 328 26.41 17.57 -17.70
N ASN A 329 26.09 18.44 -18.65
CA ASN A 329 24.71 18.64 -19.13
C ASN A 329 24.17 17.40 -19.85
N LYS A 330 25.01 16.71 -20.61
CA LYS A 330 24.65 15.45 -21.26
C LYS A 330 24.38 14.33 -20.25
N LEU A 331 25.12 14.29 -19.15
CA LEU A 331 24.89 13.34 -18.06
C LEU A 331 23.60 13.67 -17.29
N LEU A 332 23.29 14.95 -17.10
CA LEU A 332 22.02 15.37 -16.45
C LEU A 332 20.79 15.07 -17.32
N GLU A 333 20.88 15.28 -18.65
CA GLU A 333 19.81 14.90 -19.57
C GLU A 333 19.58 13.39 -19.59
N GLN A 334 20.65 12.59 -19.59
CA GLN A 334 20.54 11.12 -19.52
C GLN A 334 19.92 10.64 -18.21
N PHE A 335 20.25 11.28 -17.08
CA PHE A 335 19.67 10.94 -15.78
C PHE A 335 18.16 11.29 -15.72
N ASP A 336 17.77 12.39 -16.34
CA ASP A 336 16.35 12.78 -16.44
C ASP A 336 15.53 11.84 -17.32
N GLU A 337 16.10 11.36 -18.44
CA GLU A 337 15.45 10.38 -19.31
C GLU A 337 15.25 9.05 -18.58
N GLU A 338 16.29 8.57 -17.87
CA GLU A 338 16.25 7.34 -17.10
C GLU A 338 15.25 7.40 -15.92
N GLN A 339 15.18 8.54 -15.23
CA GLN A 339 14.18 8.79 -14.20
C GLN A 339 12.75 8.76 -14.72
N ASN A 340 12.53 9.32 -15.90
CA ASN A 340 11.21 9.32 -16.55
C ASN A 340 10.78 7.91 -17.01
N GLU A 341 11.72 7.11 -17.49
CA GLU A 341 11.43 5.70 -17.82
C GLU A 341 11.12 4.86 -16.58
N LEU A 342 11.89 5.05 -15.50
CA LEU A 342 11.63 4.37 -14.24
C LEU A 342 10.28 4.76 -13.64
N ARG A 343 9.86 6.03 -13.75
CA ARG A 343 8.54 6.47 -13.30
C ARG A 343 7.41 5.79 -14.06
N LYS A 344 7.50 5.74 -15.39
CA LYS A 344 6.52 5.01 -16.23
C LYS A 344 6.47 3.53 -15.87
N ARG A 345 7.63 2.95 -15.54
CA ARG A 345 7.71 1.54 -15.16
C ARG A 345 7.12 1.26 -13.78
N VAL A 346 7.32 2.18 -12.81
CA VAL A 346 6.69 2.10 -11.47
C VAL A 346 5.18 2.24 -11.56
N GLU A 347 4.69 3.19 -12.36
CA GLU A 347 3.25 3.38 -12.58
C GLU A 347 2.62 2.16 -13.28
N ALA A 348 3.29 1.62 -14.31
CA ALA A 348 2.86 0.40 -14.98
C ALA A 348 2.85 -0.81 -14.04
N LEU A 349 3.91 -1.00 -13.25
CA LEU A 349 4.00 -2.07 -12.27
C LEU A 349 3.00 -1.90 -11.11
N THR A 350 2.66 -0.69 -10.74
CA THR A 350 1.62 -0.42 -9.73
C THR A 350 0.26 -0.84 -10.25
N ASN A 351 -0.07 -0.46 -11.48
CA ASN A 351 -1.31 -0.85 -12.15
C ASN A 351 -1.39 -2.38 -12.38
N GLU A 352 -0.27 -2.99 -12.77
CA GLU A 352 -0.17 -4.46 -12.93
C GLU A 352 -0.31 -5.19 -11.58
N ASN A 353 0.30 -4.67 -10.52
CA ASN A 353 0.15 -5.22 -9.17
C ASN A 353 -1.30 -5.11 -8.65
N GLU A 354 -2.00 -4.01 -8.93
CA GLU A 354 -3.41 -3.87 -8.61
C GLU A 354 -4.27 -4.86 -9.39
N ALA A 355 -4.00 -5.03 -10.69
CA ALA A 355 -4.69 -6.01 -11.52
C ALA A 355 -4.43 -7.45 -11.04
N LEU A 356 -3.17 -7.80 -10.74
CA LEU A 356 -2.78 -9.11 -10.22
C LEU A 356 -3.33 -9.37 -8.80
N ARG A 357 -3.43 -8.35 -7.94
CA ARG A 357 -4.08 -8.46 -6.63
C ARG A 357 -5.57 -8.77 -6.75
N ASN A 358 -6.24 -8.12 -7.67
CA ASN A 358 -7.65 -8.35 -7.95
C ASN A 358 -7.89 -9.74 -8.55
N GLU A 359 -7.02 -10.18 -9.46
CA GLU A 359 -7.03 -11.54 -10.03
C GLU A 359 -6.73 -12.60 -8.97
N ASN A 360 -5.71 -12.40 -8.14
CA ASN A 360 -5.38 -13.27 -7.00
C ASN A 360 -6.51 -13.36 -5.99
N HIS A 361 -7.20 -12.25 -5.71
CA HIS A 361 -8.39 -12.27 -4.86
C HIS A 361 -9.51 -13.09 -5.49
N GLY A 362 -9.77 -12.89 -6.77
CA GLY A 362 -10.74 -13.70 -7.53
C GLY A 362 -10.39 -15.18 -7.61
N LEU A 363 -9.11 -15.52 -7.79
CA LEU A 363 -8.62 -16.90 -7.81
C LEU A 363 -8.65 -17.53 -6.42
N ARG A 364 -8.31 -16.82 -5.36
CA ARG A 364 -8.40 -17.30 -3.97
C ARG A 364 -9.84 -17.55 -3.55
N THR A 365 -10.79 -16.70 -3.96
CA THR A 365 -12.22 -16.92 -3.72
C THR A 365 -12.74 -18.16 -4.46
N LYS A 366 -12.16 -18.47 -5.62
CA LYS A 366 -12.44 -19.70 -6.38
C LYS A 366 -11.75 -20.94 -5.78
N LEU A 367 -10.58 -20.78 -5.15
CA LEU A 367 -9.83 -21.86 -4.50
C LEU A 367 -10.41 -22.25 -3.14
N THR A 368 -10.97 -21.31 -2.39
CA THR A 368 -11.68 -21.59 -1.13
C THR A 368 -13.01 -22.34 -1.31
N SER A 369 -13.49 -22.44 -2.56
CA SER A 369 -14.68 -23.24 -2.90
C SER A 369 -14.38 -24.69 -3.30
N LYS A 370 -13.12 -25.13 -3.27
CA LYS A 370 -12.71 -26.52 -3.53
C LYS A 370 -11.75 -26.98 -2.44
N ASP A 371 -12.06 -28.11 -1.83
CA ASP A 371 -11.25 -28.84 -0.84
C ASP A 371 -9.81 -29.12 -1.35
N ASN A 372 -8.95 -28.14 -1.36
CA ASN A 372 -7.53 -28.35 -1.65
C ASN A 372 -6.74 -28.19 -0.35
N VAL A 373 -6.55 -29.32 0.32
CA VAL A 373 -5.50 -29.45 1.33
C VAL A 373 -4.15 -29.25 0.63
N PRO A 374 -3.26 -28.41 1.15
CA PRO A 374 -1.92 -28.26 0.56
C PRO A 374 -1.21 -29.62 0.50
N VAL A 375 -0.60 -29.92 -0.63
CA VAL A 375 0.14 -31.18 -0.85
C VAL A 375 1.40 -31.25 -0.01
N LEU A 376 1.96 -30.11 0.34
CA LEU A 376 3.16 -29.99 1.17
C LEU A 376 3.00 -28.81 2.14
N TYR A 377 3.58 -28.97 3.33
CA TYR A 377 3.67 -27.93 4.35
C TYR A 377 5.12 -27.47 4.46
N MET A 378 5.31 -26.16 4.64
CA MET A 378 6.62 -25.58 4.93
C MET A 378 7.03 -25.92 6.37
N GLY A 379 8.34 -26.09 6.60
CA GLY A 379 8.93 -26.19 7.93
C GLY A 379 9.28 -24.81 8.50
N ASP A 380 10.22 -24.79 9.45
CA ASP A 380 10.62 -23.59 10.19
C ASP A 380 11.64 -22.70 9.44
N GLU A 381 12.15 -23.15 8.28
CA GLU A 381 13.10 -22.37 7.49
C GLU A 381 12.36 -21.24 6.75
N THR A 382 12.93 -20.04 6.83
CA THR A 382 12.38 -18.82 6.23
C THR A 382 13.29 -18.28 5.13
N ASP A 383 12.72 -17.54 4.20
CA ASP A 383 13.47 -16.87 3.13
C ASP A 383 14.47 -15.85 3.70
N PHE A 384 15.72 -15.92 3.31
CA PHE A 384 16.71 -14.85 3.53
C PHE A 384 16.52 -13.70 2.51
N TYR A 385 16.03 -14.01 1.34
CA TYR A 385 15.61 -13.03 0.33
C TYR A 385 14.32 -13.51 -0.35
N PRO A 386 13.51 -12.62 -0.89
CA PRO A 386 12.18 -12.99 -1.40
C PRO A 386 12.21 -14.12 -2.42
N GLY A 387 11.54 -15.23 -2.10
CA GLY A 387 11.38 -16.37 -2.97
C GLY A 387 12.50 -17.40 -2.93
N GLU A 388 13.46 -17.27 -2.01
CA GLU A 388 14.61 -18.18 -1.87
C GLU A 388 14.20 -19.62 -1.68
N VAL A 389 13.42 -19.92 -0.65
CA VAL A 389 13.04 -21.30 -0.29
C VAL A 389 12.27 -21.96 -1.43
N LYS A 390 11.37 -21.21 -2.06
CA LYS A 390 10.64 -21.70 -3.25
C LYS A 390 11.61 -22.04 -4.38
N ASP A 391 12.56 -21.16 -4.63
CA ASP A 391 13.51 -21.32 -5.74
C ASP A 391 14.47 -22.50 -5.50
N LEU A 392 14.96 -22.66 -4.27
CA LEU A 392 15.79 -23.82 -3.88
C LEU A 392 15.02 -25.15 -3.99
N ILE A 393 13.74 -25.17 -3.62
CA ILE A 393 12.91 -26.36 -3.78
C ILE A 393 12.73 -26.70 -5.27
N LEU A 394 12.45 -25.70 -6.10
CA LEU A 394 12.27 -25.89 -7.54
C LEU A 394 13.60 -26.28 -8.23
N GLU A 395 14.73 -25.79 -7.75
CA GLU A 395 16.07 -26.20 -8.19
C GLU A 395 16.31 -27.68 -7.89
N ALA A 396 16.07 -28.09 -6.63
CA ALA A 396 16.19 -29.50 -6.22
C ALA A 396 15.28 -30.42 -7.05
N LEU A 397 14.06 -29.99 -7.34
CA LEU A 397 13.13 -30.73 -8.20
C LEU A 397 13.62 -30.78 -9.64
N SER A 398 14.17 -29.69 -10.17
CA SER A 398 14.73 -29.61 -11.51
C SER A 398 15.97 -30.51 -11.69
N ASP A 399 16.80 -30.58 -10.67
CA ASP A 399 17.97 -31.48 -10.68
C ASP A 399 17.54 -32.93 -10.52
N ALA A 400 16.59 -33.23 -9.66
CA ALA A 400 16.02 -34.56 -9.55
C ALA A 400 15.40 -35.01 -10.87
N LEU A 401 14.74 -34.14 -11.62
CA LEU A 401 14.10 -34.43 -12.89
C LEU A 401 15.10 -34.97 -13.94
N LYS A 402 16.32 -34.49 -13.92
CA LYS A 402 17.41 -34.96 -14.85
C LYS A 402 17.74 -36.44 -14.68
N GLY A 403 17.51 -36.99 -13.48
CA GLY A 403 17.77 -38.40 -13.16
C GLY A 403 16.54 -39.31 -13.16
N ILE A 404 15.34 -38.75 -13.38
CA ILE A 404 14.09 -39.52 -13.34
C ILE A 404 13.76 -40.04 -14.75
N PRO A 405 13.54 -41.34 -14.93
CA PRO A 405 13.08 -41.88 -16.21
C PRO A 405 11.69 -41.34 -16.58
N ASN A 406 11.43 -41.23 -17.91
CA ASN A 406 10.14 -40.80 -18.41
C ASN A 406 9.01 -41.63 -17.85
N GLY A 407 7.99 -40.97 -17.24
CA GLY A 407 6.82 -41.61 -16.67
C GLY A 407 6.15 -40.71 -15.64
N ARG A 408 5.07 -41.18 -14.99
CA ARG A 408 4.21 -40.41 -14.07
C ARG A 408 4.99 -39.56 -13.06
N ARG A 409 6.12 -40.05 -12.55
CA ARG A 409 6.93 -39.32 -11.59
C ARG A 409 7.62 -38.11 -12.23
N ALA A 410 8.12 -38.25 -13.45
CA ALA A 410 8.70 -37.15 -14.21
C ALA A 410 7.62 -36.11 -14.56
N ASP A 411 6.45 -36.57 -15.02
CA ASP A 411 5.33 -35.72 -15.38
C ASP A 411 4.89 -34.86 -14.20
N VAL A 412 4.73 -35.45 -13.00
CA VAL A 412 4.33 -34.73 -11.78
C VAL A 412 5.39 -33.67 -11.37
N VAL A 413 6.67 -34.01 -11.45
CA VAL A 413 7.75 -33.08 -11.10
C VAL A 413 7.84 -31.94 -12.13
N SER A 414 7.68 -32.25 -13.42
CA SER A 414 7.66 -31.25 -14.49
C SER A 414 6.49 -30.27 -14.31
N ASP A 415 5.29 -30.81 -14.07
CA ASP A 415 4.09 -30.02 -13.85
C ASP A 415 4.23 -29.07 -12.65
N VAL A 416 4.83 -29.53 -11.55
CA VAL A 416 5.12 -28.67 -10.39
C VAL A 416 6.10 -27.55 -10.76
N ILE A 417 7.16 -27.85 -11.51
CA ILE A 417 8.14 -26.84 -11.92
C ILE A 417 7.52 -25.84 -12.89
N GLU A 418 6.73 -26.28 -13.87
CA GLU A 418 6.12 -25.46 -14.91
C GLU A 418 5.03 -24.53 -14.37
N ASN A 419 4.29 -24.97 -13.33
CA ASN A 419 3.22 -24.19 -12.72
C ASN A 419 3.70 -23.30 -11.56
N ASN A 420 5.01 -23.29 -11.27
CA ASN A 420 5.61 -22.40 -10.29
C ASN A 420 6.67 -21.51 -10.98
N ASP A 421 6.70 -20.25 -10.58
CA ASP A 421 7.68 -19.28 -11.09
C ASP A 421 9.09 -19.62 -10.57
N TYR A 422 9.84 -20.36 -11.40
CA TYR A 422 11.22 -20.75 -11.11
C TYR A 422 12.20 -19.73 -11.69
N GLN A 423 12.68 -18.83 -10.86
CA GLN A 423 13.49 -17.68 -11.24
C GLN A 423 14.99 -17.97 -11.30
N ARG A 424 15.45 -19.10 -10.78
CA ARG A 424 16.88 -19.51 -10.71
C ARG A 424 17.76 -18.50 -9.98
N LEU A 425 17.22 -17.92 -8.91
CA LEU A 425 17.87 -16.87 -8.14
C LEU A 425 19.16 -17.37 -7.47
N SER A 426 19.13 -18.58 -6.91
CA SER A 426 20.31 -19.26 -6.32
C SER A 426 21.42 -19.38 -7.32
N ILE A 427 21.13 -19.91 -8.52
CA ILE A 427 22.09 -20.10 -9.61
C ILE A 427 22.69 -18.75 -10.03
N SER A 428 21.83 -17.75 -10.24
CA SER A 428 22.28 -16.42 -10.65
C SER A 428 23.22 -15.81 -9.62
N LYS A 429 22.85 -15.84 -8.34
CA LYS A 429 23.68 -15.32 -7.23
C LYS A 429 24.99 -16.09 -7.10
N ALA A 430 24.96 -17.42 -7.25
CA ALA A 430 26.16 -18.26 -7.24
C ALA A 430 27.16 -17.87 -8.36
N GLU A 431 26.66 -17.63 -9.57
CA GLU A 431 27.49 -17.19 -10.70
C GLU A 431 28.10 -15.80 -10.47
N GLU A 432 27.33 -14.89 -9.90
CA GLU A 432 27.80 -13.53 -9.59
C GLU A 432 28.89 -13.55 -8.52
N ILE A 433 28.75 -14.35 -7.46
CA ILE A 433 29.79 -14.53 -6.43
C ILE A 433 31.08 -15.15 -7.04
N LYS A 434 30.92 -16.16 -7.88
CA LYS A 434 32.06 -16.73 -8.60
C LYS A 434 32.78 -15.71 -9.47
N ARG A 435 32.04 -14.81 -10.12
CA ARG A 435 32.58 -13.72 -10.93
C ARG A 435 33.28 -12.67 -10.08
N LEU A 436 32.66 -12.28 -8.95
CA LEU A 436 33.21 -11.32 -8.03
C LEU A 436 34.54 -11.74 -7.44
N LEU A 437 34.66 -13.02 -7.08
CA LEU A 437 35.84 -13.56 -6.40
C LEU A 437 36.87 -14.20 -7.34
N LYS A 438 36.64 -14.20 -8.65
CA LYS A 438 37.52 -14.85 -9.65
C LYS A 438 38.98 -14.45 -9.53
N ASN A 439 39.24 -13.18 -9.26
CA ASN A 439 40.59 -12.59 -9.15
C ASN A 439 40.79 -11.97 -7.76
N TYR A 440 40.35 -12.68 -6.72
CA TYR A 440 40.47 -12.20 -5.35
C TYR A 440 41.92 -12.18 -4.89
N ASP A 441 42.44 -11.00 -4.59
CA ASP A 441 43.81 -10.74 -4.11
C ASP A 441 43.79 -10.12 -2.69
N GLY A 442 42.59 -9.99 -2.10
CA GLY A 442 42.31 -9.41 -0.77
C GLY A 442 40.97 -8.70 -0.69
N MET A 443 40.55 -8.38 0.53
CA MET A 443 39.26 -7.76 0.76
C MET A 443 39.30 -6.26 0.47
N SER A 444 39.10 -5.88 -0.78
CA SER A 444 38.96 -4.48 -1.16
C SER A 444 37.62 -3.90 -0.62
N ALA A 445 37.53 -2.59 -0.49
CA ALA A 445 36.29 -1.92 -0.11
C ALA A 445 35.13 -2.28 -1.05
N ARG A 446 35.41 -2.37 -2.36
CA ARG A 446 34.43 -2.78 -3.39
C ARG A 446 34.00 -4.23 -3.22
N THR A 447 34.94 -5.15 -2.95
CA THR A 447 34.61 -6.56 -2.72
C THR A 447 33.80 -6.73 -1.45
N ARG A 448 34.16 -6.01 -0.39
CA ARG A 448 33.42 -5.97 0.88
C ARG A 448 31.98 -5.50 0.67
N GLN A 449 31.82 -4.36 0.01
CA GLN A 449 30.52 -3.79 -0.30
C GLN A 449 29.64 -4.79 -1.10
N ALA A 450 30.18 -5.36 -2.18
CA ALA A 450 29.46 -6.30 -2.98
C ALA A 450 29.03 -7.56 -2.20
N LEU A 451 29.89 -8.09 -1.34
CA LEU A 451 29.56 -9.23 -0.50
C LEU A 451 28.46 -8.89 0.53
N MET A 452 28.47 -7.66 1.08
CA MET A 452 27.39 -7.20 1.96
C MET A 452 26.06 -7.07 1.20
N GLU A 453 26.07 -6.63 -0.04
CA GLU A 453 24.87 -6.56 -0.90
C GLU A 453 24.30 -7.96 -1.21
N PHE A 454 25.15 -9.00 -1.23
CA PHE A 454 24.71 -10.40 -1.30
C PHE A 454 24.16 -10.95 0.02
N GLY A 455 24.20 -10.19 1.11
CA GLY A 455 23.69 -10.61 2.43
C GLY A 455 24.78 -11.18 3.35
N PHE A 456 26.06 -11.00 3.07
CA PHE A 456 27.11 -11.44 3.95
C PHE A 456 27.52 -10.36 4.94
N GLU A 457 27.44 -10.68 6.22
CA GLU A 457 28.05 -9.90 7.28
C GLU A 457 29.51 -10.28 7.43
N ILE A 458 30.40 -9.27 7.40
CA ILE A 458 31.84 -9.49 7.40
C ILE A 458 32.45 -8.96 8.68
N THR A 459 32.97 -9.85 9.51
CA THR A 459 33.71 -9.55 10.74
C THR A 459 35.18 -9.94 10.60
N GLU A 460 36.04 -9.33 11.40
CA GLU A 460 37.45 -9.62 11.39
C GLU A 460 37.82 -10.53 12.56
N ASP A 461 38.41 -11.69 12.23
CA ASP A 461 38.87 -12.64 13.24
C ASP A 461 40.35 -13.00 12.97
N GLY A 462 41.23 -12.36 13.69
CA GLY A 462 42.66 -12.53 13.59
C GLY A 462 43.19 -12.33 12.15
N LYS A 463 43.67 -13.40 11.52
CA LYS A 463 44.22 -13.40 10.15
C LYS A 463 43.17 -13.62 9.07
N HIS A 464 41.91 -13.79 9.45
CA HIS A 464 40.80 -14.10 8.55
C HIS A 464 39.71 -13.04 8.61
N TYR A 465 38.92 -12.95 7.55
CA TYR A 465 37.60 -12.36 7.54
C TYR A 465 36.61 -13.52 7.74
N LYS A 466 35.74 -13.38 8.74
CA LYS A 466 34.64 -14.30 8.96
C LYS A 466 33.40 -13.72 8.28
N LEU A 467 32.76 -14.49 7.42
CA LEU A 467 31.56 -14.13 6.70
C LEU A 467 30.41 -14.98 7.22
N THR A 468 29.32 -14.31 7.56
CA THR A 468 28.08 -14.96 8.00
C THR A 468 26.95 -14.53 7.06
N TYR A 469 26.20 -15.47 6.53
CA TYR A 469 25.12 -15.16 5.59
C TYR A 469 23.87 -14.78 6.35
N TYR A 470 23.34 -13.57 6.11
CA TYR A 470 22.21 -12.96 6.79
C TYR A 470 22.23 -13.08 8.34
N GLY A 471 23.42 -13.10 8.93
CA GLY A 471 23.59 -13.21 10.37
C GLY A 471 23.36 -14.63 10.94
N ASP A 472 23.01 -15.61 10.12
CA ASP A 472 22.77 -16.98 10.58
C ASP A 472 24.08 -17.74 10.80
N GLY A 473 24.32 -18.11 12.04
CA GLY A 473 25.51 -18.82 12.45
C GLY A 473 25.72 -20.21 11.82
N ARG A 474 24.71 -20.77 11.17
CA ARG A 474 24.81 -22.04 10.43
C ARG A 474 25.58 -21.88 9.12
N TYR A 475 25.54 -20.68 8.54
CA TYR A 475 26.11 -20.36 7.22
C TYR A 475 27.29 -19.41 7.36
N GLN A 476 28.45 -19.99 7.75
CA GLN A 476 29.68 -19.24 8.00
C GLN A 476 30.83 -19.78 7.20
N THR A 477 31.65 -18.91 6.64
CA THR A 477 32.93 -19.23 6.03
C THR A 477 34.00 -18.20 6.43
N ALA A 478 35.26 -18.48 6.15
CA ALA A 478 36.36 -17.60 6.52
C ALA A 478 37.38 -17.45 5.38
N PHE A 479 37.71 -16.19 5.10
CA PHE A 479 38.70 -15.83 4.08
C PHE A 479 39.99 -15.33 4.71
N SER A 480 41.12 -15.73 4.17
CA SER A 480 42.40 -15.18 4.59
C SER A 480 42.54 -13.71 4.18
N LYS A 481 43.04 -12.87 5.10
CA LYS A 481 43.34 -11.45 4.81
C LYS A 481 44.42 -11.28 3.77
N THR A 482 45.35 -12.23 3.70
CA THR A 482 46.45 -12.28 2.72
C THR A 482 46.40 -13.61 1.97
N PRO A 483 45.81 -13.63 0.77
CA PRO A 483 45.77 -14.85 -0.03
C PRO A 483 47.20 -15.28 -0.44
N SER A 484 47.52 -16.53 -0.22
CA SER A 484 48.85 -17.08 -0.53
C SER A 484 48.95 -17.73 -1.93
N ASP A 485 47.82 -17.90 -2.61
CA ASP A 485 47.73 -18.59 -3.93
C ASP A 485 46.67 -17.91 -4.81
N VAL A 486 46.93 -17.86 -6.10
CA VAL A 486 46.02 -17.39 -7.17
C VAL A 486 44.68 -18.16 -7.18
N ARG A 487 44.64 -19.37 -6.62
CA ARG A 487 43.44 -20.20 -6.52
C ARG A 487 42.54 -19.84 -5.35
N THR A 488 43.01 -19.02 -4.42
CA THR A 488 42.25 -18.68 -3.17
C THR A 488 40.87 -18.13 -3.49
N GLY A 489 40.74 -17.19 -4.40
CA GLY A 489 39.45 -16.60 -4.77
C GLY A 489 38.46 -17.62 -5.35
N ARG A 490 38.95 -18.57 -6.15
CA ARG A 490 38.11 -19.63 -6.71
C ARG A 490 37.66 -20.62 -5.62
N ASN A 491 38.55 -20.99 -4.71
CA ASN A 491 38.21 -21.89 -3.61
C ASN A 491 37.20 -21.23 -2.66
N CYS A 492 37.45 -19.98 -2.29
CA CYS A 492 36.53 -19.22 -1.43
C CYS A 492 35.16 -19.04 -2.09
N SER A 493 35.09 -18.71 -3.37
CA SER A 493 33.82 -18.58 -4.08
C SER A 493 33.06 -19.91 -4.15
N GLN A 494 33.77 -21.00 -4.35
CA GLN A 494 33.17 -22.34 -4.39
C GLN A 494 32.65 -22.75 -3.00
N GLU A 495 33.41 -22.45 -1.94
CA GLU A 495 33.01 -22.72 -0.57
C GLU A 495 31.75 -21.91 -0.19
N MET A 496 31.71 -20.61 -0.54
CA MET A 496 30.51 -19.79 -0.34
C MET A 496 29.30 -20.32 -1.09
N VAL A 497 29.48 -20.66 -2.34
CA VAL A 497 28.39 -21.19 -3.15
C VAL A 497 27.87 -22.52 -2.61
N ASN A 498 28.74 -23.43 -2.21
CA ASN A 498 28.32 -24.71 -1.64
C ASN A 498 27.66 -24.56 -0.24
N LEU A 499 27.95 -23.47 0.46
CA LEU A 499 27.40 -23.20 1.79
C LEU A 499 25.98 -22.63 1.74
N VAL A 500 25.68 -21.83 0.71
CA VAL A 500 24.49 -20.98 0.69
C VAL A 500 23.59 -21.26 -0.51
N PHE A 501 24.16 -21.59 -1.65
CA PHE A 501 23.48 -21.83 -2.91
C PHE A 501 23.77 -23.28 -3.38
#